data_37df08ceb95b6aeee431e6dc4caf3f8e
#
_entry.id   37df08ceb95b6aeee431e6dc4caf3f8e
#
_cell.length_a   1.000
_cell.length_b   1.000
_cell.length_c   1.000
_cell.angle_alpha   90.00
_cell.angle_beta   90.00
_cell.angle_gamma   90.00
#
_symmetry.space_group_name_H-M   'P 1'
#
loop_
_entity.id
_entity.type
_entity.pdbx_description
1 polymer ?
#
loop_
_entity_poly.entity_id
_entity_poly.type
_entity_poly.pdbx_seq_one_letter_code
_entity_poly.pdbx_strand_id
1 'polypeptide(L)' 'MVKKPMSVEIPESLALSLDELAKRTGRKKNLLLAASLSDFLKATEEEQEKIIRKYLDDYQK' A
#
# COMPACT_ATOMS: atom_id res chain seq x y z
N MET A 1 12.86 -14.34 9.44
CA MET A 1 12.48 -13.94 8.08
C MET A 1 13.40 -12.84 7.56
N VAL A 2 13.99 -13.04 6.42
CA VAL A 2 14.90 -12.05 5.83
C VAL A 2 14.10 -10.93 5.18
N LYS A 3 14.40 -9.69 5.52
CA LYS A 3 13.75 -8.52 4.93
C LYS A 3 14.55 -8.07 3.72
N LYS A 4 13.85 -7.81 2.63
CA LYS A 4 14.46 -7.34 1.40
C LYS A 4 13.98 -5.92 1.10
N PRO A 5 14.90 -4.94 0.96
CA PRO A 5 14.48 -3.58 0.63
C PRO A 5 13.97 -3.49 -0.81
N MET A 6 12.94 -2.69 -1.01
CA MET A 6 12.38 -2.43 -2.33
C MET A 6 12.10 -0.95 -2.49
N SER A 7 12.34 -0.43 -3.69
CA SER A 7 12.01 0.96 -4.03
C SER A 7 10.68 0.98 -4.76
N VAL A 8 9.75 1.81 -4.29
CA VAL A 8 8.42 1.92 -4.87
C VAL A 8 8.05 3.38 -5.04
N GLU A 9 7.53 3.73 -6.22
CA GLU A 9 7.01 5.06 -6.46
C GLU A 9 5.51 5.07 -6.18
N ILE A 10 5.06 6.00 -5.36
CA ILE A 10 3.64 6.15 -5.05
C ILE A 10 3.26 7.64 -5.11
N PRO A 11 1.97 7.94 -5.38
CA PRO A 11 1.51 9.34 -5.40
C PRO A 11 1.80 10.01 -4.06
N GLU A 12 2.17 11.30 -4.12
CA GLU A 12 2.49 12.07 -2.91
C GLU A 12 1.34 12.09 -1.91
N SER A 13 0.11 12.25 -2.38
CA SER A 13 -1.06 12.27 -1.49
C SER A 13 -1.21 10.96 -0.73
N LEU A 14 -0.90 9.84 -1.38
CA LEU A 14 -0.97 8.54 -0.74
C LEU A 14 0.15 8.39 0.29
N ALA A 15 1.33 8.88 -0.03
CA ALA A 15 2.47 8.86 0.91
C ALA A 15 2.16 9.68 2.16
N LEU A 16 1.54 10.85 2.00
CA LEU A 16 1.15 11.70 3.12
C LEU A 16 0.10 11.03 4.00
N SER A 17 -0.88 10.38 3.38
CA SER A 17 -1.90 9.63 4.11
C SER A 17 -1.29 8.50 4.93
N LEU A 18 -0.30 7.82 4.36
CA LEU A 18 0.41 6.76 5.06
C LEU A 18 1.19 7.31 6.26
N ASP A 19 1.85 8.46 6.08
CA ASP A 19 2.57 9.13 7.17
C ASP A 19 1.63 9.46 8.33
N GLU A 20 0.47 10.03 8.03
CA GLU A 20 -0.51 10.39 9.03
C GLU A 20 -1.02 9.17 9.78
N LEU A 21 -1.31 8.10 9.06
CA LEU A 21 -1.78 6.87 9.67
C LEU A 21 -0.72 6.27 10.59
N ALA A 22 0.53 6.26 10.13
CA ALA A 22 1.64 5.73 10.93
C ALA A 22 1.80 6.50 12.23
N LYS A 23 1.72 7.83 12.18
CA LYS A 23 1.82 8.68 13.37
C LYS A 23 0.65 8.46 14.32
N ARG A 24 -0.56 8.40 13.77
CA ARG A 24 -1.77 8.25 14.58
C ARG A 24 -1.83 6.91 15.29
N THR A 25 -1.37 5.86 14.64
CA THR A 25 -1.42 4.51 15.20
C THR A 25 -0.14 4.10 15.94
N GLY A 26 0.93 4.90 15.82
CA GLY A 26 2.22 4.56 16.40
C GLY A 26 2.92 3.39 15.73
N ARG A 27 2.55 3.10 14.47
CA ARG A 27 3.13 1.98 13.73
C ARG A 27 4.10 2.47 12.67
N LYS A 28 5.06 1.63 12.32
CA LYS A 28 6.04 1.96 11.29
C LYS A 28 5.42 1.87 9.90
N LYS A 29 5.78 2.78 9.02
CA LYS A 29 5.28 2.79 7.64
C LYS A 29 5.59 1.49 6.92
N ASN A 30 6.78 0.94 7.12
CA ASN A 30 7.17 -0.33 6.49
C ASN A 30 6.23 -1.47 6.89
N LEU A 31 5.81 -1.49 8.15
CA LEU A 31 4.88 -2.52 8.62
C LEU A 31 3.53 -2.38 7.93
N LEU A 32 3.03 -1.16 7.82
CA LEU A 32 1.73 -0.91 7.17
C LEU A 32 1.78 -1.29 5.70
N LEU A 33 2.86 -0.95 5.00
CA LEU A 33 3.03 -1.31 3.59
C LEU A 33 3.13 -2.81 3.41
N ALA A 34 3.93 -3.48 4.22
CA ALA A 34 4.11 -4.92 4.13
C ALA A 34 2.80 -5.66 4.40
N ALA A 35 2.05 -5.21 5.40
CA ALA A 35 0.77 -5.81 5.74
C ALA A 35 -0.23 -5.65 4.59
N SER A 36 -0.27 -4.46 3.98
CA SER A 36 -1.14 -4.19 2.84
C SER A 36 -0.79 -5.07 1.64
N LEU A 37 0.51 -5.20 1.36
CA LEU A 37 0.97 -6.04 0.27
C LEU A 37 0.65 -7.52 0.53
N SER A 38 0.86 -7.97 1.75
CA SER A 38 0.55 -9.35 2.13
C SER A 38 -0.93 -9.66 1.91
N ASP A 39 -1.80 -8.76 2.31
CA ASP A 39 -3.24 -8.92 2.12
C ASP A 39 -3.61 -8.94 0.64
N PHE A 40 -3.05 -8.01 -0.13
CA PHE A 40 -3.28 -7.93 -1.56
C PHE A 40 -2.87 -9.23 -2.28
N LEU A 41 -1.71 -9.77 -1.94
CA LEU A 41 -1.21 -10.98 -2.59
C LEU A 41 -2.02 -12.23 -2.25
N LYS A 42 -2.74 -12.21 -1.13
CA LYS A 42 -3.62 -13.32 -0.73
C LYS A 42 -5.00 -13.24 -1.36
N ALA A 43 -5.35 -12.09 -1.92
CA ALA A 43 -6.64 -11.90 -2.58
C ALA A 43 -6.66 -12.67 -3.91
N THR A 44 -7.85 -12.95 -4.41
CA THR A 44 -7.99 -13.59 -5.72
C THR A 44 -7.58 -12.61 -6.81
N GLU A 45 -7.22 -13.12 -7.98
CA GLU A 45 -6.85 -12.25 -9.10
C GLU A 45 -7.98 -11.30 -9.48
N GLU A 46 -9.22 -11.75 -9.37
CA GLU A 46 -10.38 -10.90 -9.64
C GLU A 46 -10.45 -9.74 -8.65
N GLU A 47 -10.23 -10.01 -7.37
CA GLU A 47 -10.23 -8.97 -6.35
C GLU A 47 -9.04 -8.02 -6.53
N GLN A 48 -7.88 -8.56 -6.87
CA GLN A 48 -6.69 -7.74 -7.16
C GLN A 48 -6.97 -6.78 -8.31
N GLU A 49 -7.62 -7.27 -9.35
CA GLU A 49 -7.96 -6.45 -10.52
C GLU A 49 -8.89 -5.29 -10.15
N LYS A 50 -9.86 -5.55 -9.28
CA LYS A 50 -10.76 -4.51 -8.79
C LYS A 50 -10.01 -3.44 -8.01
N ILE A 51 -9.08 -3.86 -7.16
CA ILE A 51 -8.27 -2.94 -6.37
C ILE A 51 -7.40 -2.08 -7.27
N ILE A 52 -6.78 -2.69 -8.29
CA ILE A 52 -5.94 -1.99 -9.26
C ILE A 52 -6.74 -0.94 -10.01
N ARG A 53 -7.92 -1.30 -10.49
CA ARG A 53 -8.80 -0.37 -11.23
C ARG A 53 -9.21 0.81 -10.37
N LYS A 54 -9.54 0.53 -9.12
CA LYS A 54 -9.93 1.58 -8.19
C LYS A 54 -8.77 2.54 -7.93
N TYR A 55 -7.58 2.01 -7.77
CA TYR A 55 -6.39 2.82 -7.60
C TYR A 55 -6.14 3.72 -8.82
N LEU A 56 -6.21 3.13 -10.03
CA LEU A 56 -6.00 3.88 -11.25
C LEU A 56 -7.03 4.99 -11.41
N ASP A 57 -8.27 4.73 -11.04
CA ASP A 57 -9.34 5.70 -11.07
C ASP A 57 -9.07 6.89 -10.13
N ASP A 58 -8.56 6.59 -8.95
CA ASP A 58 -8.33 7.60 -7.91
C ASP A 58 -7.05 8.41 -8.13
N TYR A 59 -5.99 7.79 -8.67
CA TYR A 59 -4.66 8.40 -8.68
C TYR A 59 -4.02 8.55 -10.06
N GLN A 60 -4.52 7.87 -11.08
CA GLN A 60 -3.92 7.85 -12.42
C GLN A 60 -4.87 8.36 -13.50
N LYS A 61 -5.56 9.42 -13.21
CA LYS A 61 -6.52 10.02 -14.16
C LYS A 61 -5.84 10.67 -15.36
#